data_67705b204068f2d6143f2263e6c94b1a
#
_entry.id   67705b204068f2d6143f2263e6c94b1a
#
_cell.length_a   1.000
_cell.length_b   1.000
_cell.length_c   1.000
_cell.angle_alpha   90.00
_cell.angle_beta   90.00
_cell.angle_gamma   90.00
#
_symmetry.space_group_name_H-M   'P 1'
#
loop_
_entity.id
_entity.type
_entity.pdbx_description
1 polymer ?
#
loop_
_entity_poly.entity_id
_entity_poly.type
_entity_poly.pdbx_seq_one_letter_code
_entity_poly.pdbx_strand_id
1 'polypeptide(L)'
;MILKDKIEYIWQYSRYYGNMVSTAQRLYDNEEGYAALVILFNATELIFKSLRDNYSDNFNKDIAALADKGLLTEAEKDFFDSKEYGIREIRNIMTHREAYQYCLESPNGKALPFVEADTWMILYEQYTQTIIDILYQSIVRSQQLD
;
A
#
# COMPACT_ATOMS: atom_id res chain seq x y z
N MET A 1 -14.42 -11.41 5.33
CA MET A 1 -14.23 -11.39 3.86
C MET A 1 -12.78 -11.73 3.55
N ILE A 2 -12.55 -12.67 2.65
CA ILE A 2 -11.22 -13.12 2.28
C ILE A 2 -10.56 -12.12 1.31
N LEU A 3 -9.24 -12.22 1.18
CA LEU A 3 -8.45 -11.30 0.35
C LEU A 3 -8.95 -11.23 -1.10
N LYS A 4 -9.25 -12.38 -1.69
CA LYS A 4 -9.74 -12.45 -3.07
C LYS A 4 -11.01 -11.62 -3.27
N ASP A 5 -11.93 -11.66 -2.32
CA ASP A 5 -13.18 -10.91 -2.41
C ASP A 5 -12.97 -9.41 -2.28
N LYS A 6 -12.00 -9.00 -1.45
CA LYS A 6 -11.64 -7.59 -1.33
C LYS A 6 -11.02 -7.06 -2.61
N ILE A 7 -10.15 -7.84 -3.24
CA ILE A 7 -9.54 -7.48 -4.52
C ILE A 7 -10.63 -7.35 -5.61
N GLU A 8 -11.57 -8.28 -5.63
CA GLU A 8 -12.68 -8.21 -6.58
C GLU A 8 -13.55 -6.97 -6.35
N TYR A 9 -13.77 -6.59 -5.10
CA TYR A 9 -14.50 -5.37 -4.76
C TYR A 9 -13.76 -4.13 -5.28
N ILE A 10 -12.45 -4.09 -5.12
CA ILE A 10 -11.62 -3.01 -5.67
C ILE A 10 -11.74 -2.97 -7.19
N TRP A 11 -11.74 -4.14 -7.85
CA TRP A 11 -11.90 -4.25 -9.30
C TRP A 11 -13.27 -3.71 -9.76
N GLN A 12 -14.32 -3.95 -8.98
CA GLN A 12 -15.64 -3.40 -9.30
C GLN A 12 -15.68 -1.88 -9.12
N TYR A 13 -14.95 -1.34 -8.17
CA TYR A 13 -14.77 0.10 -8.00
C TYR A 13 -14.02 0.70 -9.20
N SER A 14 -12.94 0.06 -9.60
CA SER A 14 -12.12 0.45 -10.75
C SER A 14 -11.42 -0.76 -11.32
N ARG A 15 -11.72 -1.12 -12.57
CA ARG A 15 -11.02 -2.20 -13.26
C ARG A 15 -9.52 -1.97 -13.31
N TYR A 16 -9.12 -0.72 -13.57
CA TYR A 16 -7.71 -0.37 -13.68
C TYR A 16 -6.97 -0.63 -12.37
N TYR A 17 -7.51 -0.14 -11.27
CA TYR A 17 -6.88 -0.31 -9.96
C TYR A 17 -6.98 -1.75 -9.46
N GLY A 18 -8.08 -2.42 -9.70
CA GLY A 18 -8.22 -3.83 -9.37
C GLY A 18 -7.24 -4.71 -10.14
N ASN A 19 -7.00 -4.39 -11.41
CA ASN A 19 -6.00 -5.09 -12.21
C ASN A 19 -4.58 -4.84 -11.70
N MET A 20 -4.28 -3.64 -11.21
CA MET A 20 -2.98 -3.36 -10.59
C MET A 20 -2.78 -4.23 -9.35
N VAL A 21 -3.76 -4.29 -8.46
CA VAL A 21 -3.67 -5.09 -7.23
C VAL A 21 -3.56 -6.57 -7.56
N SER A 22 -4.33 -7.07 -8.53
CA SER A 22 -4.24 -8.45 -9.00
C SER A 22 -2.88 -8.75 -9.61
N THR A 23 -2.32 -7.83 -10.37
CA THR A 23 -0.99 -7.96 -10.96
C THR A 23 0.08 -8.05 -9.88
N ALA A 24 -0.02 -7.22 -8.84
CA ALA A 24 0.90 -7.28 -7.71
C ALA A 24 0.88 -8.68 -7.07
N GLN A 25 -0.30 -9.25 -6.86
CA GLN A 25 -0.43 -10.58 -6.28
C GLN A 25 0.20 -11.66 -7.18
N ARG A 26 0.00 -11.58 -8.50
CA ARG A 26 0.63 -12.52 -9.44
C ARG A 26 2.14 -12.40 -9.44
N LEU A 27 2.68 -11.20 -9.37
CA LEU A 27 4.11 -10.98 -9.27
C LEU A 27 4.69 -11.60 -8.00
N TYR A 28 4.00 -11.41 -6.88
CA TYR A 28 4.40 -12.05 -5.63
C TYR A 28 4.39 -13.57 -5.76
N ASP A 29 3.34 -14.16 -6.36
CA ASP A 29 3.23 -15.59 -6.57
C ASP A 29 4.37 -16.14 -7.45
N ASN A 30 4.94 -15.29 -8.29
CA ASN A 30 6.10 -15.62 -9.14
C ASN A 30 7.43 -15.17 -8.49
N GLU A 31 7.44 -14.93 -7.20
CA GLU A 31 8.62 -14.55 -6.41
C GLU A 31 9.26 -13.23 -6.84
N GLU A 32 8.47 -12.33 -7.41
CA GLU A 32 8.91 -10.98 -7.80
C GLU A 32 8.41 -9.94 -6.80
N GLY A 33 8.89 -10.03 -5.55
CA GLY A 33 8.42 -9.22 -4.43
C GLY A 33 8.63 -7.73 -4.61
N TYR A 34 9.78 -7.30 -5.16
CA TYR A 34 10.04 -5.88 -5.38
C TYR A 34 9.01 -5.27 -6.33
N ALA A 35 8.83 -5.90 -7.49
CA ALA A 35 7.88 -5.42 -8.48
C ALA A 35 6.44 -5.45 -7.93
N ALA A 36 6.10 -6.48 -7.17
CA ALA A 36 4.80 -6.59 -6.51
C ALA A 36 4.55 -5.40 -5.58
N LEU A 37 5.53 -5.05 -4.74
CA LEU A 37 5.41 -3.90 -3.82
C LEU A 37 5.27 -2.58 -4.57
N VAL A 38 6.07 -2.36 -5.61
CA VAL A 38 6.01 -1.13 -6.40
C VAL A 38 4.60 -0.94 -6.97
N ILE A 39 4.04 -1.99 -7.54
CA ILE A 39 2.70 -1.90 -8.14
C ILE A 39 1.64 -1.72 -7.06
N LEU A 40 1.74 -2.43 -5.94
CA LEU A 40 0.78 -2.29 -4.84
C LEU A 40 0.81 -0.87 -4.26
N PHE A 41 1.98 -0.30 -4.06
CA PHE A 41 2.11 1.08 -3.55
C PHE A 41 1.56 2.09 -4.55
N ASN A 42 1.81 1.90 -5.84
CA ASN A 42 1.25 2.77 -6.88
C ASN A 42 -0.27 2.68 -6.92
N ALA A 43 -0.83 1.48 -6.83
CA ALA A 43 -2.28 1.29 -6.78
C ALA A 43 -2.89 1.98 -5.56
N THR A 44 -2.26 1.85 -4.40
CA THR A 44 -2.70 2.48 -3.16
C THR A 44 -2.77 3.99 -3.31
N GLU A 45 -1.70 4.58 -3.86
CA GLU A 45 -1.61 6.02 -4.06
C GLU A 45 -2.70 6.52 -5.01
N LEU A 46 -2.90 5.83 -6.12
CA LEU A 46 -3.91 6.21 -7.11
C LEU A 46 -5.33 6.05 -6.58
N ILE A 47 -5.61 4.98 -5.83
CA ILE A 47 -6.93 4.78 -5.21
C ILE A 47 -7.23 5.93 -4.23
N PHE A 48 -6.26 6.30 -3.40
CA PHE A 48 -6.45 7.40 -2.46
C PHE A 48 -6.70 8.72 -3.18
N LYS A 49 -5.98 9.00 -4.26
CA LYS A 49 -6.21 10.19 -5.08
C LYS A 49 -7.59 10.17 -5.72
N SER A 50 -8.04 9.01 -6.20
CA SER A 50 -9.37 8.87 -6.79
C SER A 50 -10.48 9.11 -5.77
N LEU A 51 -10.30 8.64 -4.53
CA LEU A 51 -11.25 8.86 -3.45
C LEU A 51 -11.34 10.34 -3.03
N ARG A 52 -10.26 11.09 -3.20
CA ARG A 52 -10.24 12.54 -3.00
C ARG A 52 -10.76 13.32 -4.20
N ASP A 53 -10.77 12.71 -5.37
CA ASP A 53 -10.93 13.39 -6.66
C ASP A 53 -9.87 14.50 -6.84
N ASN A 54 -8.62 14.20 -6.45
CA ASN A 54 -7.49 15.14 -6.50
C ASN A 54 -6.20 14.35 -6.76
N TYR A 55 -5.62 14.56 -7.94
CA TYR A 55 -4.40 13.86 -8.39
C TYR A 55 -3.14 14.74 -8.32
N SER A 56 -3.27 15.97 -7.83
CA SER A 56 -2.15 16.92 -7.85
C SER A 56 -1.36 16.99 -6.55
N ASP A 57 -1.88 16.47 -5.44
CA ASP A 57 -1.21 16.48 -4.15
C ASP A 57 -0.27 15.29 -3.98
N ASN A 58 0.61 15.38 -2.97
CA ASN A 58 1.45 14.25 -2.59
C ASN A 58 0.70 13.27 -1.70
N PHE A 59 1.28 12.08 -1.51
CA PHE A 59 0.67 11.00 -0.76
C PHE A 59 0.40 11.38 0.71
N ASN A 60 1.28 12.16 1.32
CA ASN A 60 1.09 12.61 2.69
C ASN A 60 -0.18 13.47 2.85
N LYS A 61 -0.42 14.36 1.91
CA LYS A 61 -1.64 15.19 1.89
C LYS A 61 -2.88 14.34 1.60
N ASP A 62 -2.76 13.33 0.75
CA ASP A 62 -3.87 12.41 0.46
C ASP A 62 -4.31 11.69 1.74
N ILE A 63 -3.35 11.15 2.49
CA ILE A 63 -3.64 10.42 3.74
C ILE A 63 -4.34 11.34 4.74
N ALA A 64 -3.83 12.55 4.94
CA ALA A 64 -4.41 13.50 5.88
C ALA A 64 -5.84 13.89 5.47
N ALA A 65 -6.07 14.15 4.19
CA ALA A 65 -7.38 14.54 3.68
C ALA A 65 -8.40 13.42 3.81
N LEU A 66 -8.00 12.17 3.55
CA LEU A 66 -8.90 11.03 3.68
C LEU A 66 -9.25 10.76 5.14
N ALA A 67 -8.31 10.95 6.07
CA ALA A 67 -8.59 10.85 7.50
C ALA A 67 -9.59 11.93 7.94
N ASP A 68 -9.42 13.16 7.47
CA ASP A 68 -10.33 14.26 7.77
C ASP A 68 -11.75 14.00 7.26
N LYS A 69 -11.88 13.30 6.13
CA LYS A 69 -13.18 12.93 5.57
C LYS A 69 -13.80 11.70 6.23
N GLY A 70 -13.08 11.03 7.14
CA GLY A 70 -13.55 9.80 7.77
C GLY A 70 -13.39 8.56 6.88
N LEU A 71 -12.62 8.63 5.81
CA LEU A 71 -12.35 7.49 4.93
C LEU A 71 -11.18 6.64 5.41
N LEU A 72 -10.33 7.19 6.26
CA LEU A 72 -9.28 6.47 6.99
C LEU A 72 -9.47 6.70 8.48
N THR A 73 -9.29 5.66 9.28
CA THR A 73 -9.20 5.82 10.74
C THR A 73 -7.82 6.39 11.10
N GLU A 74 -7.67 6.88 12.33
CA GLU A 74 -6.36 7.35 12.81
C GLU A 74 -5.32 6.23 12.81
N ALA A 75 -5.73 4.99 13.18
CA ALA A 75 -4.84 3.84 13.14
C ALA A 75 -4.39 3.51 11.71
N GLU A 76 -5.30 3.61 10.74
CA GLU A 76 -4.98 3.38 9.33
C GLU A 76 -4.05 4.49 8.79
N LYS A 77 -4.31 5.75 9.16
CA LYS A 77 -3.42 6.86 8.82
C LYS A 77 -2.02 6.60 9.36
N ASP A 78 -1.89 6.23 10.63
CA ASP A 78 -0.61 5.96 11.26
C ASP A 78 0.12 4.80 10.60
N PHE A 79 -0.61 3.78 10.15
CA PHE A 79 -0.02 2.65 9.44
C PHE A 79 0.75 3.12 8.20
N PHE A 80 0.19 4.09 7.46
CA PHE A 80 0.87 4.62 6.27
C PHE A 80 1.93 5.66 6.59
N ASP A 81 1.73 6.45 7.63
CA ASP A 81 2.49 7.68 7.90
C ASP A 81 3.53 7.54 9.02
N SER A 82 3.59 6.40 9.69
CA SER A 82 4.57 6.16 10.75
C SER A 82 6.00 6.32 10.22
N LYS A 83 6.88 6.95 11.01
CA LYS A 83 8.30 7.07 10.69
C LYS A 83 9.04 5.75 10.86
N GLU A 84 8.49 4.83 11.67
CA GLU A 84 9.02 3.49 11.84
C GLU A 84 8.09 2.51 11.14
N TYR A 85 8.61 1.78 10.17
CA TYR A 85 7.88 0.75 9.41
C TYR A 85 6.64 1.26 8.66
N GLY A 86 6.46 2.57 8.51
CA GLY A 86 5.37 3.15 7.74
C GLY A 86 5.55 2.92 6.24
N ILE A 87 4.45 2.72 5.55
CA ILE A 87 4.47 2.45 4.10
C ILE A 87 5.08 3.63 3.33
N ARG A 88 4.74 4.85 3.72
CA ARG A 88 5.27 6.05 3.08
C ARG A 88 6.79 6.13 3.19
N GLU A 89 7.33 5.80 4.35
CA GLU A 89 8.78 5.79 4.57
C GLU A 89 9.47 4.72 3.73
N ILE A 90 8.94 3.50 3.73
CA ILE A 90 9.48 2.40 2.93
C ILE A 90 9.47 2.77 1.45
N ARG A 91 8.36 3.31 0.96
CA ARG A 91 8.24 3.74 -0.44
C ARG A 91 9.27 4.82 -0.79
N ASN A 92 9.46 5.80 0.10
CA ASN A 92 10.44 6.88 -0.13
C ASN A 92 11.86 6.33 -0.22
N ILE A 93 12.21 5.38 0.68
CA ILE A 93 13.54 4.75 0.66
C ILE A 93 13.72 3.92 -0.62
N MET A 94 12.68 3.18 -1.06
CA MET A 94 12.74 2.37 -2.27
C MET A 94 13.09 3.19 -3.52
N THR A 95 12.67 4.45 -3.57
CA THR A 95 12.93 5.32 -4.70
C THR A 95 14.22 6.12 -4.55
N HIS A 96 14.91 5.98 -3.42
CA HIS A 96 16.17 6.67 -3.18
C HIS A 96 17.29 6.06 -4.02
N ARG A 97 18.17 6.93 -4.57
CA ARG A 97 19.28 6.50 -5.43
C ARG A 97 20.18 5.44 -4.79
N GLU A 98 20.35 5.51 -3.47
CA GLU A 98 21.21 4.63 -2.71
C GLU A 98 20.42 3.60 -1.88
N ALA A 99 19.21 3.24 -2.33
CA ALA A 99 18.33 2.32 -1.61
C ALA A 99 19.02 0.98 -1.29
N TYR A 100 19.93 0.51 -2.14
CA TYR A 100 20.65 -0.74 -1.92
C TYR A 100 21.51 -0.76 -0.64
N GLN A 101 21.82 0.41 -0.07
CA GLN A 101 22.59 0.54 1.17
C GLN A 101 21.74 0.44 2.42
N TYR A 102 20.41 0.48 2.29
CA TYR A 102 19.51 0.48 3.43
C TYR A 102 19.25 -0.94 3.93
N CYS A 103 18.95 -1.02 5.21
CA CYS A 103 18.54 -2.25 5.87
C CYS A 103 17.43 -1.88 6.84
N LEU A 104 16.29 -2.56 6.74
CA LEU A 104 15.20 -2.42 7.69
C LEU A 104 15.36 -3.47 8.78
N GLU A 105 14.86 -3.15 9.96
CA GLU A 105 14.70 -4.13 11.03
C GLU A 105 13.20 -4.42 11.17
N SER A 106 12.82 -5.69 11.02
CA SER A 106 11.43 -6.08 11.18
C SER A 106 11.01 -5.99 12.65
N PRO A 107 9.70 -5.95 12.96
CA PRO A 107 9.23 -5.90 14.34
C PRO A 107 9.75 -7.04 15.22
N ASN A 108 10.11 -8.18 14.64
CA ASN A 108 10.68 -9.31 15.37
C ASN A 108 12.21 -9.28 15.45
N GLY A 109 12.85 -8.16 15.05
CA GLY A 109 14.29 -7.97 15.15
C GLY A 109 15.10 -8.54 13.99
N LYS A 110 14.46 -9.09 12.96
CA LYS A 110 15.16 -9.62 11.79
C LYS A 110 15.66 -8.48 10.89
N ALA A 111 16.92 -8.55 10.46
CA ALA A 111 17.47 -7.61 9.49
C ALA A 111 16.93 -7.89 8.09
N LEU A 112 16.53 -6.83 7.39
CA LEU A 112 15.97 -6.91 6.02
C LEU A 112 16.77 -5.97 5.10
N PRO A 113 17.93 -6.42 4.59
CA PRO A 113 18.72 -5.60 3.67
C PRO A 113 18.01 -5.41 2.33
N PHE A 114 18.00 -4.20 1.81
CA PHE A 114 17.32 -3.89 0.55
C PHE A 114 17.99 -4.53 -0.67
N VAL A 115 19.26 -4.89 -0.55
CA VAL A 115 19.97 -5.60 -1.63
C VAL A 115 19.50 -7.06 -1.79
N GLU A 116 18.88 -7.63 -0.77
CA GLU A 116 18.45 -9.03 -0.79
C GLU A 116 17.05 -9.18 -1.37
N ALA A 117 16.88 -10.12 -2.32
CA ALA A 117 15.58 -10.38 -2.94
C ALA A 117 14.51 -10.83 -1.93
N ASP A 118 14.90 -11.60 -0.92
CA ASP A 118 13.97 -12.09 0.10
C ASP A 118 13.35 -10.98 0.93
N THR A 119 14.04 -9.84 1.08
CA THR A 119 13.50 -8.68 1.81
C THR A 119 12.17 -8.25 1.22
N TRP A 120 12.07 -8.19 -0.10
CA TRP A 120 10.86 -7.71 -0.79
C TRP A 120 9.70 -8.70 -0.67
N MET A 121 9.99 -9.99 -0.68
CA MET A 121 8.99 -11.03 -0.45
C MET A 121 8.44 -10.92 0.98
N ILE A 122 9.31 -10.75 1.96
CA ILE A 122 8.92 -10.60 3.37
C ILE A 122 8.09 -9.34 3.57
N LEU A 123 8.50 -8.21 3.00
CA LEU A 123 7.76 -6.96 3.13
C LEU A 123 6.38 -7.06 2.47
N TYR A 124 6.28 -7.68 1.31
CA TYR A 124 5.00 -7.90 0.66
C TYR A 124 4.07 -8.73 1.55
N GLU A 125 4.56 -9.86 2.07
CA GLU A 125 3.79 -10.72 2.97
C GLU A 125 3.32 -9.97 4.22
N GLN A 126 4.19 -9.12 4.76
CA GLN A 126 3.93 -8.40 6.01
C GLN A 126 2.84 -7.34 5.84
N TYR A 127 2.78 -6.66 4.70
CA TYR A 127 1.95 -5.47 4.55
C TYR A 127 0.73 -5.64 3.66
N THR A 128 0.74 -6.59 2.74
CA THR A 128 -0.28 -6.68 1.69
C THR A 128 -1.69 -6.81 2.22
N GLN A 129 -1.94 -7.71 3.17
CA GLN A 129 -3.30 -7.93 3.66
C GLN A 129 -3.86 -6.68 4.33
N THR A 130 -3.04 -5.99 5.12
CA THR A 130 -3.45 -4.75 5.78
C THR A 130 -3.73 -3.65 4.75
N ILE A 131 -2.86 -3.49 3.76
CA ILE A 131 -3.06 -2.48 2.71
C ILE A 131 -4.36 -2.75 1.96
N ILE A 132 -4.58 -3.96 1.51
CA ILE A 132 -5.78 -4.32 0.75
C ILE A 132 -7.03 -4.15 1.59
N ASP A 133 -6.98 -4.52 2.87
CA ASP A 133 -8.10 -4.29 3.79
C ASP A 133 -8.42 -2.80 3.92
N ILE A 134 -7.41 -1.96 4.09
CA ILE A 134 -7.61 -0.51 4.20
C ILE A 134 -8.19 0.06 2.90
N LEU A 135 -7.68 -0.36 1.74
CA LEU A 135 -8.23 0.07 0.45
C LEU A 135 -9.70 -0.31 0.32
N TYR A 136 -10.03 -1.54 0.65
CA TYR A 136 -11.40 -2.04 0.64
C TYR A 136 -12.29 -1.20 1.56
N GLN A 137 -11.88 -1.01 2.82
CA GLN A 137 -12.66 -0.26 3.80
C GLN A 137 -12.83 1.20 3.38
N SER A 138 -11.81 1.82 2.85
CA SER A 138 -11.87 3.22 2.39
C SER A 138 -12.88 3.39 1.25
N ILE A 139 -12.90 2.46 0.30
CA ILE A 139 -13.87 2.46 -0.80
C ILE A 139 -15.28 2.28 -0.25
N VAL A 140 -15.50 1.33 0.65
CA VAL A 140 -16.80 1.09 1.28
C VAL A 140 -17.29 2.35 1.99
N ARG A 141 -16.42 2.97 2.78
CA ARG A 141 -16.77 4.21 3.51
C ARG A 141 -17.12 5.34 2.56
N SER A 142 -16.41 5.46 1.44
CA SER A 142 -16.71 6.50 0.45
C SER A 142 -18.10 6.36 -0.16
N GLN A 143 -18.55 5.13 -0.33
CA GLN A 143 -19.88 4.84 -0.88
C GLN A 143 -20.99 5.12 0.14
N GLN A 144 -20.68 5.12 1.43
CA GLN A 144 -21.64 5.41 2.50
C GLN A 144 -21.81 6.91 2.74
N LEU A 145 -20.94 7.77 2.22
CA LEU A 145 -21.04 9.22 2.36
C LEU A 145 -22.08 9.85 1.43
N ASP A 146 -22.51 9.12 0.42
CA ASP A 146 -23.51 9.60 -0.56
C ASP A 146 -24.98 9.36 -0.05
#